data_d8bd865f60f28d08427f42acd751b611
#
_entry.id   d8bd865f60f28d08427f42acd751b611
#
_cell.length_a   1.000
_cell.length_b   1.000
_cell.length_c   1.000
_cell.angle_alpha   90.00
_cell.angle_beta   90.00
_cell.angle_gamma   90.00
#
_symmetry.space_group_name_H-M   'P 1'
#
loop_
_entity.id
_entity.type
_entity.pdbx_description
1 polymer ?
#
loop_
_entity_poly.entity_id
_entity_poly.type
_entity_poly.pdbx_seq_one_letter_code
_entity_poly.pdbx_strand_id
1 'polypeptide(L)'
;MPASLSTASPPAADTRPYDPARRVAFALRADADPGVLPRVLELFAKRGLVPATFHSDHMADDDTLAIEVEVAGMARAESDHVANCLRQIPAVTLVLSSERRIVTQPADAAAAD
;
A
#
# COMPACT_ATOMS: atom_id res chain seq x y z
N MET A 1 32.64 4.57 -20.11
CA MET A 1 32.31 4.48 -19.82
C MET A 1 31.77 4.29 -19.11
N PRO A 2 31.72 4.09 -18.96
CA PRO A 2 31.12 3.86 -18.25
C PRO A 2 30.47 3.93 -17.52
N ALA A 3 30.35 3.95 -17.41
CA ALA A 3 29.82 4.05 -16.81
C ALA A 3 29.01 4.06 -16.28
N SER A 4 28.98 4.13 -16.33
CA SER A 4 28.26 4.19 -15.89
C SER A 4 27.63 3.73 -15.32
N LEU A 5 27.71 3.32 -15.19
CA LEU A 5 27.17 2.90 -14.62
C LEU A 5 26.72 2.91 -13.71
N SER A 6 26.74 3.07 -13.43
CA SER A 6 26.28 3.13 -12.65
C SER A 6 25.59 3.10 -12.12
N THR A 7 25.55 3.04 -12.08
CA THR A 7 24.86 3.03 -11.67
C THR A 7 24.19 2.76 -11.08
N ALA A 8 24.09 2.59 -10.89
CA ALA A 8 23.43 2.43 -10.35
C ALA A 8 22.98 2.09 -9.61
N SER A 9 22.98 1.90 -9.13
CA SER A 9 22.55 1.59 -8.49
C SER A 9 22.23 1.54 -7.58
N PRO A 10 22.05 1.41 -7.25
CA PRO A 10 21.80 1.33 -6.38
C PRO A 10 21.27 1.00 -5.50
N PRO A 11 21.09 1.01 -4.82
CA PRO A 11 20.67 0.69 -3.88
C PRO A 11 19.94 -0.15 -3.70
N ALA A 12 20.10 -0.18 -3.73
CA ALA A 12 19.71 -1.02 -4.09
C ALA A 12 19.13 -2.02 -3.35
N ALA A 13 19.45 -2.25 -2.44
CA ALA A 13 19.01 -3.21 -1.75
C ALA A 13 17.61 -3.30 -1.73
N ASP A 14 17.04 -2.47 -1.31
CA ASP A 14 15.78 -2.56 -1.25
C ASP A 14 15.16 -2.45 -2.41
N THR A 15 15.81 -2.43 -3.30
CA THR A 15 15.21 -2.30 -4.47
C THR A 15 14.76 -3.58 -4.87
N ARG A 16 14.37 -4.44 -4.06
CA ARG A 16 13.79 -5.57 -4.48
C ARG A 16 12.75 -5.21 -5.38
N PRO A 17 12.66 -5.71 -6.50
CA PRO A 17 11.72 -5.30 -7.49
C PRO A 17 10.33 -5.72 -7.18
N TYR A 18 9.43 -5.39 -8.05
CA TYR A 18 8.04 -5.78 -7.97
C TYR A 18 7.93 -7.26 -7.68
N ASP A 19 7.16 -7.60 -6.71
CA ASP A 19 6.96 -8.99 -6.34
C ASP A 19 5.46 -9.24 -6.27
N PRO A 20 4.90 -9.84 -7.29
CA PRO A 20 3.45 -10.01 -7.35
C PRO A 20 2.90 -10.87 -6.21
N ALA A 21 3.73 -11.64 -5.56
CA ALA A 21 3.26 -12.46 -4.46
C ALA A 21 3.14 -11.69 -3.16
N ARG A 22 3.67 -10.47 -3.13
CA ARG A 22 3.63 -9.70 -1.89
C ARG A 22 2.45 -8.76 -1.92
N ARG A 23 1.64 -8.76 -0.90
CA ARG A 23 0.54 -7.85 -0.78
C ARG A 23 0.72 -7.04 0.48
N VAL A 24 0.49 -5.76 0.38
CA VAL A 24 0.60 -4.89 1.55
C VAL A 24 -0.77 -4.30 1.79
N ALA A 25 -1.25 -4.41 3.00
CA ALA A 25 -2.53 -3.84 3.37
C ALA A 25 -2.28 -2.67 4.31
N PHE A 26 -2.92 -1.56 4.03
CA PHE A 26 -2.83 -0.39 4.88
C PHE A 26 -4.20 -0.20 5.52
N ALA A 27 -4.24 -0.13 6.84
CA ALA A 27 -5.47 0.11 7.56
C ALA A 27 -5.35 1.49 8.19
N LEU A 28 -6.27 2.37 7.86
CA LEU A 28 -6.20 3.74 8.34
C LEU A 28 -7.44 4.11 9.12
N ARG A 29 -7.27 5.02 10.04
CA ARG A 29 -8.39 5.66 10.68
C ARG A 29 -8.22 7.13 10.44
N ALA A 30 -9.31 7.81 10.15
CA ALA A 30 -9.24 9.23 9.83
C ALA A 30 -10.53 9.92 10.27
N ASP A 31 -10.48 11.21 10.39
CA ASP A 31 -11.68 11.99 10.66
C ASP A 31 -12.55 11.87 9.42
N ALA A 32 -13.86 11.88 9.61
CA ALA A 32 -14.77 11.74 8.49
C ALA A 32 -14.89 13.05 7.74
N ASP A 33 -13.91 13.31 6.91
CA ASP A 33 -13.84 14.52 6.12
C ASP A 33 -13.97 14.11 4.67
N PRO A 34 -14.85 14.73 3.89
CA PRO A 34 -15.03 14.33 2.49
C PRO A 34 -13.77 14.35 1.66
N GLY A 35 -12.79 15.14 2.05
CA GLY A 35 -11.56 15.20 1.28
C GLY A 35 -10.56 14.10 1.58
N VAL A 36 -10.81 13.27 2.58
CA VAL A 36 -9.84 12.24 2.95
C VAL A 36 -9.71 11.16 1.91
N LEU A 37 -10.83 10.60 1.46
CA LEU A 37 -10.74 9.48 0.52
C LEU A 37 -10.06 9.87 -0.79
N PRO A 38 -10.39 11.00 -1.40
CA PRO A 38 -9.69 11.39 -2.61
C PRO A 38 -8.21 11.62 -2.36
N ARG A 39 -7.86 12.14 -1.19
CA ARG A 39 -6.46 12.41 -0.90
C ARG A 39 -5.68 11.12 -0.74
N VAL A 40 -6.27 10.13 -0.10
CA VAL A 40 -5.61 8.84 0.03
C VAL A 40 -5.42 8.22 -1.35
N LEU A 41 -6.47 8.24 -2.18
CA LEU A 41 -6.35 7.64 -3.50
C LEU A 41 -5.36 8.40 -4.35
N GLU A 42 -5.31 9.71 -4.22
CA GLU A 42 -4.38 10.50 -5.01
C GLU A 42 -2.95 10.14 -4.65
N LEU A 43 -2.69 9.84 -3.41
CA LEU A 43 -1.34 9.50 -3.01
C LEU A 43 -0.87 8.25 -3.75
N PHE A 44 -1.74 7.25 -3.88
CA PHE A 44 -1.38 6.06 -4.62
C PHE A 44 -1.27 6.37 -6.12
N ALA A 45 -2.19 7.17 -6.63
CA ALA A 45 -2.16 7.50 -8.05
C ALA A 45 -0.88 8.22 -8.44
N LYS A 46 -0.42 9.13 -7.61
CA LYS A 46 0.78 9.86 -7.93
C LYS A 46 2.00 8.98 -7.95
N ARG A 47 1.94 7.87 -7.28
CA ARG A 47 3.07 6.95 -7.27
C ARG A 47 2.89 5.86 -8.30
N GLY A 48 1.86 5.95 -9.12
CA GLY A 48 1.62 4.95 -10.14
C GLY A 48 1.12 3.63 -9.59
N LEU A 49 0.53 3.66 -8.39
CA LEU A 49 0.07 2.44 -7.76
C LEU A 49 -1.43 2.30 -7.91
N VAL A 50 -1.88 1.10 -8.24
CA VAL A 50 -3.29 0.83 -8.39
C VAL A 50 -3.69 -0.12 -7.27
N PRO A 51 -4.53 0.31 -6.34
CA PRO A 51 -4.93 -0.58 -5.26
C PRO A 51 -5.67 -1.80 -5.79
N ALA A 52 -5.39 -2.95 -5.24
CA ALA A 52 -6.11 -4.15 -5.60
C ALA A 52 -7.49 -4.11 -4.96
N THR A 53 -7.58 -3.57 -3.75
CA THR A 53 -8.86 -3.37 -3.10
C THR A 53 -8.82 -2.05 -2.35
N PHE A 54 -9.96 -1.44 -2.23
CA PHE A 54 -10.08 -0.21 -1.48
C PHE A 54 -11.45 -0.24 -0.82
N HIS A 55 -11.48 -0.09 0.48
CA HIS A 55 -12.72 -0.21 1.21
C HIS A 55 -12.76 0.87 2.28
N SER A 56 -13.88 1.51 2.44
CA SER A 56 -14.00 2.48 3.50
C SER A 56 -15.34 2.35 4.17
N ASP A 57 -15.37 2.56 5.48
CA ASP A 57 -16.60 2.55 6.23
C ASP A 57 -16.67 3.82 7.04
N HIS A 58 -17.80 4.46 7.04
CA HIS A 58 -18.00 5.63 7.88
C HIS A 58 -18.56 5.12 9.21
N MET A 59 -17.80 5.32 10.26
CA MET A 59 -18.19 4.86 11.59
C MET A 59 -18.99 5.98 12.24
N ALA A 60 -20.29 5.80 12.27
CA ALA A 60 -21.15 6.87 12.75
C ALA A 60 -20.98 7.19 14.21
N ASP A 61 -20.58 6.22 15.02
CA ASP A 61 -20.46 6.43 16.44
C ASP A 61 -19.52 7.59 16.78
N ASP A 62 -18.37 7.65 16.17
CA ASP A 62 -17.42 8.68 16.47
C ASP A 62 -17.08 9.54 15.26
N ASP A 63 -17.85 9.38 14.20
CA ASP A 63 -17.68 10.18 12.97
C ASP A 63 -16.27 10.05 12.45
N THR A 64 -15.79 8.84 12.30
CA THR A 64 -14.49 8.59 11.71
C THR A 64 -14.64 7.69 10.50
N LEU A 65 -13.55 7.57 9.74
CA LEU A 65 -13.50 6.67 8.60
C LEU A 65 -12.53 5.56 8.91
N ALA A 66 -12.93 4.35 8.61
CA ALA A 66 -12.02 3.20 8.65
C ALA A 66 -11.75 2.86 7.19
N ILE A 67 -10.50 2.92 6.78
CA ILE A 67 -10.13 2.74 5.39
C ILE A 67 -9.14 1.60 5.28
N GLU A 68 -9.36 0.74 4.30
CA GLU A 68 -8.42 -0.34 4.04
C GLU A 68 -8.02 -0.33 2.59
N VAL A 69 -6.74 -0.36 2.31
CA VAL A 69 -6.23 -0.34 0.95
C VAL A 69 -5.24 -1.47 0.82
N GLU A 70 -5.39 -2.29 -0.20
CA GLU A 70 -4.45 -3.37 -0.42
C GLU A 70 -3.80 -3.21 -1.75
N VAL A 71 -2.49 -3.29 -1.82
CA VAL A 71 -1.73 -3.11 -3.06
C VAL A 71 -0.81 -4.30 -3.24
N ALA A 72 -0.76 -4.82 -4.44
CA ALA A 72 0.10 -5.95 -4.74
C ALA A 72 1.40 -5.46 -5.34
N GLY A 73 2.48 -6.15 -5.06
CA GLY A 73 3.72 -5.95 -5.79
C GLY A 73 4.68 -4.90 -5.25
N MET A 74 4.30 -4.19 -4.20
CA MET A 74 5.17 -3.13 -3.71
C MET A 74 6.37 -3.70 -3.02
N ALA A 75 7.51 -3.05 -3.19
CA ALA A 75 8.70 -3.42 -2.44
C ALA A 75 8.53 -2.91 -1.01
N ARG A 76 9.28 -3.48 -0.09
CA ARG A 76 9.15 -3.12 1.29
C ARG A 76 9.46 -1.67 1.53
N ALA A 77 10.53 -1.16 0.96
CA ALA A 77 10.89 0.23 1.16
C ALA A 77 9.80 1.16 0.65
N GLU A 78 9.17 0.80 -0.44
CA GLU A 78 8.12 1.63 -0.97
C GLU A 78 6.89 1.58 -0.08
N SER A 79 6.54 0.42 0.43
CA SER A 79 5.38 0.34 1.29
C SER A 79 5.60 1.11 2.59
N ASP A 80 6.83 1.10 3.11
CA ASP A 80 7.13 1.87 4.31
C ASP A 80 7.00 3.36 4.02
N HIS A 81 7.46 3.77 2.87
CA HIS A 81 7.38 5.18 2.49
C HIS A 81 5.93 5.61 2.32
N VAL A 82 5.12 4.76 1.69
CA VAL A 82 3.72 5.08 1.49
C VAL A 82 3.01 5.19 2.85
N ALA A 83 3.31 4.30 3.77
CA ALA A 83 2.71 4.37 5.10
C ALA A 83 3.05 5.69 5.77
N ASN A 84 4.29 6.14 5.63
CA ASN A 84 4.68 7.40 6.21
C ASN A 84 3.99 8.58 5.55
N CYS A 85 3.79 8.51 4.25
CA CYS A 85 3.08 9.58 3.55
C CYS A 85 1.62 9.61 3.98
N LEU A 86 1.01 8.45 4.18
CA LEU A 86 -0.37 8.41 4.63
C LEU A 86 -0.49 9.03 6.02
N ARG A 87 0.49 8.81 6.86
CA ARG A 87 0.46 9.38 8.21
C ARG A 87 0.54 10.89 8.20
N GLN A 88 1.00 11.48 7.11
CA GLN A 88 1.12 12.92 7.03
C GLN A 88 -0.14 13.61 6.56
N ILE A 89 -1.16 12.89 6.17
CA ILE A 89 -2.42 13.48 5.79
C ILE A 89 -3.07 13.96 7.08
N PRO A 90 -3.40 15.23 7.20
CA PRO A 90 -3.86 15.78 8.47
C PRO A 90 -5.04 15.07 9.11
N ALA A 91 -5.99 14.64 8.33
CA ALA A 91 -7.16 13.99 8.90
C ALA A 91 -6.90 12.56 9.32
N VAL A 92 -5.78 11.99 8.91
CA VAL A 92 -5.48 10.59 9.23
C VAL A 92 -4.87 10.54 10.62
N THR A 93 -5.44 9.72 11.48
CA THR A 93 -4.98 9.62 12.85
C THR A 93 -4.22 8.34 13.14
N LEU A 94 -4.35 7.34 12.30
CA LEU A 94 -3.66 6.07 12.54
C LEU A 94 -3.42 5.37 11.22
N VAL A 95 -2.24 4.82 11.03
CA VAL A 95 -1.93 4.01 9.86
C VAL A 95 -1.19 2.77 10.32
N LEU A 96 -1.73 1.61 9.98
CA LEU A 96 -1.08 0.36 10.26
C LEU A 96 -0.86 -0.32 8.92
N SER A 97 0.29 -0.92 8.74
CA SER A 97 0.53 -1.64 7.50
C SER A 97 0.88 -3.07 7.84
N SER A 98 0.47 -3.99 7.00
CA SER A 98 0.81 -5.39 7.20
C SER A 98 1.13 -6.00 5.85
N GLU A 99 1.96 -6.98 5.85
CA GLU A 99 2.38 -7.62 4.64
C GLU A 99 1.79 -9.00 4.61
N ARG A 100 1.30 -9.41 3.45
CA ARG A 100 0.75 -10.73 3.31
C ARG A 100 1.35 -11.33 2.07
N ARG A 101 1.74 -12.53 2.11
CA ARG A 101 2.33 -13.16 0.95
C ARG A 101 1.32 -14.10 0.36
N ILE A 102 1.01 -13.91 -0.90
CA ILE A 102 0.06 -14.76 -1.57
C ILE A 102 0.79 -16.00 -2.01
N VAL A 103 0.38 -17.11 -1.51
CA VAL A 103 0.98 -18.35 -1.90
C VAL A 103 0.13 -18.98 -2.92
N THR A 104 0.56 -19.09 -4.11
CA THR A 104 -0.21 -19.66 -5.14
C THR A 104 0.14 -21.03 -5.16
N GLN A 105 -0.44 -21.90 -4.54
CA GLN A 105 -0.10 -23.21 -4.70
C GLN A 105 -1.01 -23.98 -5.44
N PRO A 106 -0.61 -24.90 -6.04
CA PRO A 106 -1.39 -25.74 -6.89
C PRO A 106 -2.45 -26.33 -6.03
N ALA A 107 -2.13 -26.58 -4.90
CA ALA A 107 -3.08 -27.16 -4.07
C ALA A 107 -4.26 -26.32 -3.98
N ASP A 108 -4.07 -25.12 -3.97
CA ASP A 108 -5.14 -24.30 -3.93
C ASP A 108 -5.92 -24.52 -5.03
N ALA A 109 -5.39 -24.60 -6.01
CA ALA A 109 -6.13 -24.71 -7.19
C ALA A 109 -6.86 -25.92 -7.01
N ALA A 110 -6.27 -26.79 -6.55
CA ALA A 110 -6.88 -28.00 -6.48
C ALA A 110 -8.00 -27.84 -5.67
N ALA A 111 -7.81 -27.26 -4.80
CA ALA A 111 -8.79 -27.14 -4.00
C ALA A 111 -9.88 -26.95 -4.73
N ALA A 112 -9.67 -26.54 -5.44
CA ALA A 112 -10.65 -26.29 -6.14
C ALA A 112 -11.24 -27.45 -6.38
N ASP A 113 -11.10 -28.06 -6.06
CA ASP A 113 -11.60 -28.95 -6.45
C ASP A 113 -12.27 -29.26 -6.00
#